data_ed82bb8738a0656932bc86a0144c9741
#
_entry.id   ed82bb8738a0656932bc86a0144c9741
#
_cell.length_a   1.000
_cell.length_b   1.000
_cell.length_c   1.000
_cell.angle_alpha   90.00
_cell.angle_beta   90.00
_cell.angle_gamma   90.00
#
_symmetry.space_group_name_H-M   'P 1'
#
loop_
_entity.id
_entity.type
_entity.pdbx_description
1 polymer ?
#
loop_
_entity_poly.entity_id
_entity_poly.type
_entity_poly.pdbx_seq_one_letter_code
_entity_poly.pdbx_strand_id
1 'polypeptide(L)'
;MDDREYKGMLFIGDPHLEGRVPGFRKDDYPHVVLEKLGWCLRYAREHSLLPIILGDLFHLPRDNPNWLLGELVSLLDPQVLSLYGNHDCHQDQLTDDDSFSVLLKAGRIRLADENTPWKGRMNDRDVIVGGTAWGKWL
;
A
#
# COMPACT_ATOMS: atom_id res chain seq x y z
N MET A 1 9.22 12.18 11.47
CA MET A 1 9.69 10.91 12.06
C MET A 1 8.55 10.18 12.71
N ASP A 2 8.46 8.88 12.53
CA ASP A 2 7.46 8.07 13.21
C ASP A 2 7.89 7.82 14.65
N ASP A 3 7.02 8.13 15.60
CA ASP A 3 7.32 7.99 17.04
C ASP A 3 7.10 6.57 17.57
N ARG A 4 6.57 5.68 16.75
CA ARG A 4 6.31 4.29 17.16
C ARG A 4 7.59 3.47 17.17
N GLU A 5 7.64 2.52 18.10
CA GLU A 5 8.70 1.53 18.16
C GLU A 5 8.23 0.27 17.45
N TYR A 6 8.98 -0.16 16.45
CA TYR A 6 8.66 -1.37 15.69
C TYR A 6 9.67 -2.47 16.00
N LYS A 7 9.23 -3.71 15.87
CA LYS A 7 10.07 -4.90 16.04
C LYS A 7 10.59 -5.44 14.71
N GLY A 8 10.10 -4.93 13.61
CA GLY A 8 10.48 -5.37 12.28
C GLY A 8 9.54 -4.82 11.22
N MET A 9 9.60 -5.41 10.03
CA MET A 9 8.81 -4.99 8.88
C MET A 9 7.98 -6.17 8.37
N LEU A 10 6.77 -5.88 7.88
CA LEU A 10 5.96 -6.85 7.17
C LEU A 10 5.82 -6.39 5.72
N PHE A 11 6.36 -7.15 4.79
CA PHE A 11 6.26 -6.85 3.38
C PHE A 11 5.01 -7.48 2.78
N ILE A 12 4.25 -6.70 2.04
CA ILE A 12 3.02 -7.13 1.37
C ILE A 12 3.24 -6.95 -0.13
N GLY A 13 3.30 -8.07 -0.86
CA GLY A 13 3.56 -8.06 -2.30
C GLY A 13 2.26 -7.98 -3.10
N ASP A 14 2.23 -7.12 -4.06
CA ASP A 14 1.29 -7.04 -5.19
C ASP A 14 -0.16 -7.46 -4.89
N PRO A 15 -0.94 -6.69 -4.11
CA PRO A 15 -2.34 -7.04 -3.84
C PRO A 15 -3.22 -7.07 -5.08
N HIS A 16 -2.95 -6.26 -6.09
CA HIS A 16 -3.71 -6.19 -7.34
C HIS A 16 -5.23 -6.10 -7.11
N LEU A 17 -5.64 -5.15 -6.27
CA LEU A 17 -7.05 -4.93 -5.96
C LEU A 17 -7.79 -4.41 -7.18
N GLU A 18 -8.97 -4.97 -7.43
CA GLU A 18 -9.86 -4.52 -8.51
C GLU A 18 -11.32 -4.75 -8.11
N GLY A 19 -12.23 -4.03 -8.77
CA GLY A 19 -13.65 -4.15 -8.48
C GLY A 19 -14.34 -5.28 -9.24
N ARG A 20 -13.62 -6.01 -10.09
CA ARG A 20 -14.17 -7.06 -10.93
C ARG A 20 -13.71 -8.42 -10.47
N VAL A 21 -14.56 -9.42 -10.69
CA VAL A 21 -14.22 -10.83 -10.46
C VAL A 21 -13.64 -11.39 -11.76
N PRO A 22 -12.40 -11.94 -11.73
CA PRO A 22 -11.87 -12.62 -12.92
C PRO A 22 -12.81 -13.75 -13.37
N GLY A 23 -12.93 -13.95 -14.70
CA GLY A 23 -13.93 -14.84 -15.27
C GLY A 23 -13.85 -16.31 -14.84
N PHE A 24 -12.70 -16.77 -14.38
CA PHE A 24 -12.51 -18.14 -13.89
C PHE A 24 -12.80 -18.29 -12.39
N ARG A 25 -13.01 -17.19 -11.66
CA ARG A 25 -13.30 -17.20 -10.22
C ARG A 25 -14.78 -17.27 -9.97
N LYS A 26 -15.16 -18.02 -8.93
CA LYS A 26 -16.57 -18.16 -8.52
C LYS A 26 -16.85 -17.51 -7.17
N ASP A 27 -15.82 -17.07 -6.46
CA ASP A 27 -15.95 -16.40 -5.18
C ASP A 27 -16.03 -14.87 -5.36
N ASP A 28 -16.32 -14.16 -4.28
CA ASP A 28 -16.28 -12.71 -4.26
C ASP A 28 -14.82 -12.25 -4.13
N TYR A 29 -14.09 -12.37 -5.22
CA TYR A 29 -12.66 -12.16 -5.29
C TYR A 29 -12.20 -10.81 -4.73
N PRO A 30 -12.85 -9.66 -5.08
CA PRO A 30 -12.39 -8.37 -4.55
C PRO A 30 -12.46 -8.30 -3.03
N HIS A 31 -13.54 -8.81 -2.42
CA HIS A 31 -13.69 -8.82 -0.97
C HIS A 31 -12.75 -9.81 -0.29
N VAL A 32 -12.45 -10.94 -0.92
CA VAL A 32 -11.47 -11.90 -0.41
C VAL A 32 -10.07 -11.28 -0.33
N VAL A 33 -9.67 -10.55 -1.38
CA VAL A 33 -8.35 -9.87 -1.38
C VAL A 33 -8.31 -8.77 -0.32
N LEU A 34 -9.38 -7.99 -0.18
CA LEU A 34 -9.47 -6.97 0.87
C LEU A 34 -9.37 -7.58 2.27
N GLU A 35 -10.04 -8.71 2.49
CA GLU A 35 -10.00 -9.42 3.76
C GLU A 35 -8.58 -9.89 4.09
N LYS A 36 -7.86 -10.43 3.11
CA LYS A 36 -6.47 -10.85 3.27
C LYS A 36 -5.56 -9.67 3.58
N LEU A 37 -5.74 -8.56 2.89
CA LEU A 37 -4.98 -7.34 3.17
C LEU A 37 -5.26 -6.85 4.60
N GLY A 38 -6.51 -6.84 5.00
CA GLY A 38 -6.92 -6.49 6.36
C GLY A 38 -6.27 -7.38 7.41
N TRP A 39 -6.20 -8.68 7.13
CA TRP A 39 -5.52 -9.65 8.02
C TRP A 39 -4.03 -9.30 8.17
N CYS A 40 -3.36 -9.01 7.07
CA CYS A 40 -1.94 -8.62 7.09
C CYS A 40 -1.72 -7.36 7.94
N LEU A 41 -2.57 -6.35 7.77
CA LEU A 41 -2.44 -5.09 8.50
C LEU A 41 -2.71 -5.27 10.00
N ARG A 42 -3.70 -6.10 10.38
CA ARG A 42 -3.94 -6.44 11.78
C ARG A 42 -2.77 -7.22 12.39
N TYR A 43 -2.25 -8.18 11.65
CA TYR A 43 -1.07 -8.94 12.07
C TYR A 43 0.11 -8.01 12.35
N ALA A 44 0.38 -7.08 11.44
CA ALA A 44 1.44 -6.11 11.62
C ALA A 44 1.25 -5.28 12.89
N ARG A 45 0.03 -4.81 13.12
CA ARG A 45 -0.30 -4.02 14.30
C ARG A 45 -0.12 -4.81 15.59
N GLU A 46 -0.62 -6.04 15.63
CA GLU A 46 -0.55 -6.90 16.80
C GLU A 46 0.88 -7.31 17.16
N HIS A 47 1.76 -7.36 16.17
CA HIS A 47 3.16 -7.77 16.34
C HIS A 47 4.15 -6.61 16.29
N SER A 48 3.66 -5.37 16.29
CA SER A 48 4.48 -4.16 16.20
C SER A 48 5.40 -4.16 14.98
N LEU A 49 4.87 -4.57 13.83
CA LEU A 49 5.60 -4.56 12.57
C LEU A 49 5.18 -3.35 11.72
N LEU A 50 6.14 -2.78 11.02
CA LEU A 50 5.87 -1.73 10.05
C LEU A 50 5.38 -2.37 8.74
N PRO A 51 4.12 -2.13 8.33
CA PRO A 51 3.62 -2.72 7.09
C PRO A 51 4.09 -1.92 5.88
N ILE A 52 4.60 -2.62 4.87
CA ILE A 52 5.14 -2.02 3.66
C ILE A 52 4.53 -2.74 2.45
N ILE A 53 3.75 -2.02 1.67
CA ILE A 53 3.21 -2.52 0.40
C ILE A 53 4.23 -2.25 -0.69
N LEU A 54 4.65 -3.30 -1.39
CA LEU A 54 5.76 -3.22 -2.34
C LEU A 54 5.38 -2.69 -3.72
N GLY A 55 4.14 -2.26 -3.91
CA GLY A 55 3.62 -1.74 -5.18
C GLY A 55 2.46 -2.58 -5.68
N ASP A 56 1.87 -2.17 -6.79
CA ASP A 56 0.72 -2.81 -7.42
C ASP A 56 -0.42 -3.07 -6.41
N LEU A 57 -0.74 -2.04 -5.63
CA LEU A 57 -1.89 -2.09 -4.73
C LEU A 57 -3.17 -2.29 -5.54
N PHE A 58 -3.29 -1.60 -6.66
CA PHE A 58 -4.40 -1.74 -7.60
C PHE A 58 -3.99 -2.57 -8.82
N HIS A 59 -4.95 -3.28 -9.38
CA HIS A 59 -4.77 -3.96 -10.67
C HIS A 59 -4.86 -2.96 -11.83
N LEU A 60 -5.72 -1.95 -11.71
CA LEU A 60 -5.86 -0.86 -12.68
C LEU A 60 -5.55 0.47 -12.00
N PRO A 61 -4.85 1.39 -12.69
CA PRO A 61 -4.48 2.68 -12.08
C PRO A 61 -5.70 3.57 -11.83
N ARG A 62 -6.73 3.43 -12.66
CA ARG A 62 -7.94 4.25 -12.65
C ARG A 62 -9.17 3.36 -12.80
N ASP A 63 -10.35 3.97 -12.81
CA ASP A 63 -11.63 3.29 -13.00
C ASP A 63 -11.93 2.26 -11.91
N ASN A 64 -11.42 2.51 -10.72
CA ASN A 64 -11.74 1.69 -9.56
C ASN A 64 -13.06 2.17 -8.95
N PRO A 65 -13.97 1.26 -8.59
CA PRO A 65 -15.26 1.67 -8.03
C PRO A 65 -15.09 2.35 -6.68
N ASN A 66 -15.99 3.30 -6.40
CA ASN A 66 -15.94 4.05 -5.16
C ASN A 66 -16.01 3.18 -3.91
N TRP A 67 -16.75 2.07 -3.96
CA TRP A 67 -16.84 1.17 -2.81
C TRP A 67 -15.47 0.58 -2.45
N LEU A 68 -14.65 0.24 -3.47
CA LEU A 68 -13.29 -0.28 -3.25
C LEU A 68 -12.40 0.78 -2.60
N LEU A 69 -12.44 2.01 -3.12
CA LEU A 69 -11.69 3.12 -2.54
C LEU A 69 -12.15 3.40 -1.11
N GLY A 70 -13.46 3.37 -0.85
CA GLY A 70 -14.01 3.56 0.49
C GLY A 70 -13.55 2.49 1.47
N GLU A 71 -13.55 1.22 1.06
CA GLU A 71 -13.04 0.12 1.88
C GLU A 71 -11.56 0.31 2.20
N LEU A 72 -10.75 0.73 1.22
CA LEU A 72 -9.33 0.99 1.44
C LEU A 72 -9.11 2.17 2.38
N VAL A 73 -9.90 3.24 2.26
CA VAL A 73 -9.83 4.38 3.19
C VAL A 73 -10.09 3.92 4.62
N SER A 74 -11.03 3.00 4.82
CA SER A 74 -11.33 2.47 6.16
C SER A 74 -10.29 1.49 6.68
N LEU A 75 -9.70 0.70 5.79
CA LEU A 75 -8.77 -0.38 6.13
C LEU A 75 -7.35 0.12 6.38
N LEU A 76 -6.89 1.05 5.55
CA LEU A 76 -5.54 1.59 5.62
C LEU A 76 -5.44 2.66 6.72
N ASP A 77 -4.24 2.87 7.21
CA ASP A 77 -3.95 3.92 8.19
C ASP A 77 -2.61 4.59 7.84
N PRO A 78 -2.32 5.78 8.45
CA PRO A 78 -1.10 6.52 8.11
C PRO A 78 0.22 5.82 8.43
N GLN A 79 0.18 4.66 9.10
CA GLN A 79 1.38 3.89 9.39
C GLN A 79 1.81 3.00 8.24
N VAL A 80 0.92 2.76 7.28
CA VAL A 80 1.21 1.89 6.14
C VAL A 80 2.11 2.62 5.17
N LEU A 81 3.27 2.06 4.90
CA LEU A 81 4.14 2.54 3.83
C LEU A 81 3.79 1.81 2.53
N SER A 82 3.94 2.50 1.41
CA SER A 82 3.73 1.89 0.11
C SER A 82 4.65 2.50 -0.93
N LEU A 83 5.06 1.66 -1.87
CA LEU A 83 5.54 2.11 -3.17
C LEU A 83 4.40 1.99 -4.17
N TYR A 84 4.49 2.61 -5.32
CA TYR A 84 3.58 2.35 -6.41
C TYR A 84 4.27 1.51 -7.48
N GLY A 85 3.53 0.54 -8.05
CA GLY A 85 3.99 -0.31 -9.13
C GLY A 85 3.44 0.15 -10.48
N ASN A 86 3.74 -0.60 -11.54
CA ASN A 86 3.27 -0.26 -12.89
C ASN A 86 1.74 -0.31 -13.03
N HIS A 87 1.06 -1.09 -12.19
CA HIS A 87 -0.41 -1.17 -12.20
C HIS A 87 -1.07 -0.02 -11.43
N ASP A 88 -0.32 0.73 -10.62
CA ASP A 88 -0.84 1.86 -9.86
C ASP A 88 -0.77 3.18 -10.62
N CYS A 89 -0.03 3.22 -11.70
CA CYS A 89 0.17 4.44 -12.48
C CYS A 89 -0.05 4.21 -13.96
N HIS A 90 -0.39 5.29 -14.66
CA HIS A 90 -0.53 5.31 -16.11
C HIS A 90 0.74 5.92 -16.71
N GLN A 91 1.39 5.21 -17.65
CA GLN A 91 2.60 5.69 -18.32
C GLN A 91 3.77 6.04 -17.38
N ASP A 92 4.11 5.12 -16.50
CA ASP A 92 5.29 5.19 -15.62
C ASP A 92 5.33 6.40 -14.68
N GLN A 93 4.23 7.14 -14.54
CA GLN A 93 4.17 8.30 -13.68
C GLN A 93 2.86 8.38 -12.94
N LEU A 94 2.93 8.55 -11.62
CA LEU A 94 1.76 8.73 -10.77
C LEU A 94 1.18 10.13 -11.00
N THR A 95 -0.13 10.21 -11.22
CA THR A 95 -0.86 11.46 -11.42
C THR A 95 -2.06 11.54 -10.47
N ASP A 96 -2.68 12.73 -10.40
CA ASP A 96 -3.86 12.95 -9.57
C ASP A 96 -5.08 12.12 -9.99
N ASP A 97 -5.08 11.60 -11.22
CA ASP A 97 -6.18 10.78 -11.73
C ASP A 97 -6.05 9.32 -11.30
N ASP A 98 -4.93 8.93 -10.72
CA ASP A 98 -4.71 7.56 -10.27
C ASP A 98 -5.30 7.31 -8.90
N SER A 99 -5.90 6.15 -8.70
CA SER A 99 -6.55 5.79 -7.43
C SER A 99 -5.57 5.78 -6.25
N PHE A 100 -4.32 5.40 -6.50
CA PHE A 100 -3.28 5.44 -5.48
C PHE A 100 -3.08 6.85 -4.93
N SER A 101 -3.13 7.86 -5.79
CA SER A 101 -3.01 9.27 -5.39
C SER A 101 -4.14 9.73 -4.48
N VAL A 102 -5.35 9.19 -4.66
CA VAL A 102 -6.47 9.48 -3.77
C VAL A 102 -6.15 9.03 -2.34
N LEU A 103 -5.58 7.84 -2.19
CA LEU A 103 -5.20 7.31 -0.88
C LEU A 103 -4.07 8.12 -0.25
N LEU A 104 -3.08 8.56 -1.03
CA LEU A 104 -2.01 9.43 -0.55
C LEU A 104 -2.57 10.76 -0.04
N LYS A 105 -3.43 11.41 -0.83
CA LYS A 105 -4.03 12.69 -0.46
C LYS A 105 -4.95 12.58 0.76
N ALA A 106 -5.61 11.44 0.91
CA ALA A 106 -6.45 11.17 2.07
C ALA A 106 -5.63 10.85 3.33
N GLY A 107 -4.30 10.74 3.21
CA GLY A 107 -3.43 10.43 4.33
C GLY A 107 -3.57 9.00 4.84
N ARG A 108 -4.03 8.08 3.99
CA ARG A 108 -4.28 6.70 4.39
C ARG A 108 -3.11 5.77 4.13
N ILE A 109 -2.14 6.21 3.34
CA ILE A 109 -0.85 5.55 3.15
C ILE A 109 0.22 6.63 3.04
N ARG A 110 1.46 6.25 3.26
CA ARG A 110 2.61 7.11 3.05
C ARG A 110 3.51 6.50 1.98
N LEU A 111 3.96 7.33 1.06
CA LEU A 111 4.92 6.93 0.04
C LEU A 111 6.32 6.90 0.65
N ALA A 112 7.06 5.83 0.41
CA ALA A 112 8.45 5.70 0.86
C ALA A 112 9.36 5.47 -0.35
N ASP A 113 9.36 6.43 -1.25
CA ASP A 113 10.17 6.38 -2.46
C ASP A 113 11.55 7.01 -2.26
N GLU A 114 12.26 7.19 -3.37
CA GLU A 114 13.62 7.73 -3.38
C GLU A 114 13.72 9.16 -2.84
N ASN A 115 12.62 9.90 -2.81
CA ASN A 115 12.59 11.30 -2.35
C ASN A 115 12.08 11.45 -0.91
N THR A 116 11.32 10.47 -0.42
CA THR A 116 10.66 10.54 0.89
C THR A 116 10.87 9.25 1.68
N PRO A 117 12.12 8.99 2.15
CA PRO A 117 12.36 7.80 2.94
C PRO A 117 11.64 7.89 4.30
N TRP A 118 11.21 6.75 4.80
CA TRP A 118 10.67 6.66 6.14
C TRP A 118 11.81 6.65 7.16
N LYS A 119 11.62 7.35 8.28
CA LYS A 119 12.57 7.37 9.38
C LYS A 119 11.85 7.02 10.67
N GLY A 120 12.44 6.12 11.43
CA GLY A 120 11.86 5.68 12.69
C GLY A 120 12.79 4.78 13.46
N ARG A 121 12.23 4.00 14.38
CA ARG A 121 13.01 3.13 15.26
C ARG A 121 12.53 1.69 15.16
N MET A 122 13.49 0.76 15.15
CA MET A 122 13.26 -0.67 15.23
C MET A 122 14.24 -1.30 16.19
N ASN A 123 13.73 -2.03 17.18
CA ASN A 123 14.57 -2.73 18.15
C ASN A 123 15.63 -1.81 18.77
N ASP A 124 15.20 -0.62 19.22
CA ASP A 124 16.04 0.40 19.85
C ASP A 124 17.12 1.02 18.93
N ARG A 125 16.95 0.87 17.61
CA ARG A 125 17.86 1.46 16.62
C ARG A 125 17.12 2.44 15.74
N ASP A 126 17.80 3.50 15.33
CA ASP A 126 17.30 4.40 14.31
C ASP A 126 17.43 3.72 12.95
N VAL A 127 16.35 3.71 12.19
CA VAL A 127 16.25 3.02 10.90
C VAL A 127 15.69 3.97 9.85
N ILE A 128 16.26 3.91 8.67
CA ILE A 128 15.76 4.60 7.48
C ILE A 128 15.33 3.55 6.47
N VAL A 129 14.10 3.65 6.00
CA VAL A 129 13.58 2.77 4.95
C VAL A 129 13.29 3.62 3.73
N GLY A 130 13.97 3.31 2.64
CA GLY A 130 13.75 3.94 1.35
C GLY A 130 13.46 2.90 0.30
N GLY A 131 12.93 3.35 -0.83
CA GLY A 131 12.65 2.47 -1.95
C GLY A 131 12.61 3.25 -3.24
N THR A 132 12.51 2.53 -4.34
CA THR A 132 12.32 3.12 -5.67
C THR A 132 10.98 2.68 -6.22
N ALA A 133 10.21 3.64 -6.72
CA ALA A 133 8.95 3.37 -7.39
C ALA A 133 9.21 2.84 -8.81
N TRP A 134 8.17 2.30 -9.44
CA TRP A 134 8.23 1.82 -10.82
C TRP A 134 8.76 2.90 -11.77
N GLY A 135 9.62 2.47 -12.68
CA GLY A 135 10.20 3.37 -13.69
C GLY A 135 11.32 4.27 -13.20
N LYS A 136 11.73 4.15 -11.95
CA LYS A 136 12.80 4.96 -11.37
C LYS A 136 14.06 4.12 -11.15
N TRP A 137 15.22 4.77 -11.24
CA TRP A 137 16.51 4.17 -10.99
C TRP A 137 17.13 4.72 -9.71
N LEU A 138 17.83 3.89 -9.01
CA LEU A 138 18.61 4.31 -7.85
C LEU A 138 19.87 5.10 -8.28
#